data_cbaa9d2ea21d44c37c1a21bcbbeb6916
#
_entry.id   cbaa9d2ea21d44c37c1a21bcbbeb6916
#
_cell.length_a   1.000
_cell.length_b   1.000
_cell.length_c   1.000
_cell.angle_alpha   90.00
_cell.angle_beta   90.00
_cell.angle_gamma   90.00
#
_symmetry.space_group_name_H-M   'P 1'
#
loop_
_entity.id
_entity.type
_entity.pdbx_description
1 polymer ?
#
loop_
_entity_poly.entity_id
_entity_poly.type
_entity_poly.pdbx_seq_one_letter_code
_entity_poly.pdbx_strand_id
1 'polypeptide(L)'
;MMKLLMSAAIASSVAGLTSVAEARSLYDGSWDLLFVTQRGTCDPTYNFSVNINNGIITHPNLVRFRGYVAGSGAARASVTVQDKYASGSGKLSNNAGRGTWRGYSGTTRCSGYWTAQRN
;
A
#
# COMPACT_ATOMS: atom_id res chain seq x y z
N MET A 1 11.93 -37.62 -39.61
CA MET A 1 11.90 -37.06 -39.38
C MET A 1 11.28 -36.15 -38.87
N MET A 2 10.78 -35.83 -38.31
CA MET A 2 10.25 -35.01 -37.88
C MET A 2 10.02 -34.86 -36.74
N LYS A 3 10.16 -34.72 -35.96
CA LYS A 3 9.97 -34.66 -34.91
C LYS A 3 10.28 -33.68 -34.25
N LEU A 4 10.37 -33.03 -34.03
CA LEU A 4 10.76 -32.17 -33.38
C LEU A 4 10.10 -31.15 -33.13
N LEU A 5 9.70 -30.61 -32.81
CA LEU A 5 9.10 -29.60 -32.62
C LEU A 5 8.40 -29.50 -31.65
N MET A 6 8.28 -29.72 -30.72
CA MET A 6 7.54 -29.56 -29.77
C MET A 6 7.97 -28.95 -28.75
N SER A 7 8.72 -28.39 -28.44
CA SER A 7 9.15 -27.90 -27.29
C SER A 7 8.87 -26.55 -27.06
N ALA A 8 8.24 -25.82 -27.74
CA ALA A 8 8.10 -24.40 -27.52
C ALA A 8 7.09 -24.01 -26.45
N ALA A 9 6.18 -24.85 -26.12
CA ALA A 9 5.07 -24.44 -25.29
C ALA A 9 5.43 -24.18 -23.82
N ILE A 10 6.52 -24.73 -23.37
CA ILE A 10 6.78 -24.70 -21.94
C ILE A 10 7.25 -23.38 -21.41
N ALA A 11 7.89 -22.61 -22.19
CA ALA A 11 8.51 -21.37 -21.71
C ALA A 11 7.52 -20.35 -21.19
N SER A 12 6.29 -20.34 -21.71
CA SER A 12 5.39 -19.27 -21.32
C SER A 12 4.87 -19.37 -19.90
N SER A 13 4.79 -20.54 -19.32
CA SER A 13 4.28 -20.62 -17.95
C SER A 13 5.26 -20.06 -16.93
N VAL A 14 6.54 -20.14 -17.18
CA VAL A 14 7.54 -19.58 -16.28
C VAL A 14 7.48 -18.05 -16.29
N ALA A 15 7.26 -17.46 -17.43
CA ALA A 15 7.17 -16.02 -17.55
C ALA A 15 6.00 -15.44 -16.74
N GLY A 16 4.88 -16.15 -16.68
CA GLY A 16 3.74 -15.70 -15.91
C GLY A 16 4.02 -15.62 -14.42
N LEU A 17 4.72 -16.59 -13.88
CA LEU A 17 5.06 -16.59 -12.46
C LEU A 17 6.03 -15.46 -12.12
N THR A 18 7.00 -15.20 -12.97
CA THR A 18 7.94 -14.11 -12.77
C THR A 18 7.23 -12.76 -12.76
N SER A 19 6.26 -12.56 -13.65
CA SER A 19 5.50 -11.31 -13.71
C SER A 19 4.75 -11.01 -12.43
N VAL A 20 4.16 -12.01 -11.80
CA VAL A 20 3.43 -11.82 -10.54
C VAL A 20 4.39 -11.38 -9.44
N ALA A 21 5.54 -12.00 -9.32
CA ALA A 21 6.52 -11.63 -8.31
C ALA A 21 7.05 -10.21 -8.53
N GLU A 22 7.32 -9.83 -9.77
CA GLU A 22 7.77 -8.49 -10.09
C GLU A 22 6.70 -7.45 -9.75
N ALA A 23 5.43 -7.73 -10.03
CA ALA A 23 4.37 -6.79 -9.73
C ALA A 23 4.28 -6.49 -8.24
N ARG A 24 4.51 -7.47 -7.36
CA ARG A 24 4.47 -7.23 -5.93
C ARG A 24 5.58 -6.32 -5.44
N SER A 25 6.74 -6.35 -6.08
CA SER A 25 7.89 -5.57 -5.64
C SER A 25 7.96 -4.19 -6.28
N LEU A 26 7.02 -3.83 -7.17
CA LEU A 26 7.04 -2.55 -7.85
C LEU A 26 7.00 -1.35 -6.90
N TYR A 27 6.39 -1.50 -5.76
CA TYR A 27 6.20 -0.40 -4.82
C TYR A 27 7.12 -0.46 -3.62
N ASP A 28 8.08 -1.38 -3.61
CA ASP A 28 8.99 -1.54 -2.50
C ASP A 28 9.85 -0.29 -2.30
N GLY A 29 10.15 -0.01 -1.06
CA GLY A 29 10.97 1.12 -0.68
C GLY A 29 10.32 1.96 0.39
N SER A 30 10.87 3.14 0.59
CA SER A 30 10.41 4.10 1.59
C SER A 30 9.44 5.09 0.95
N TRP A 31 8.36 5.38 1.64
CA TRP A 31 7.31 6.28 1.17
C TRP A 31 6.94 7.26 2.28
N ASP A 32 6.69 8.51 1.89
CA ASP A 32 6.17 9.52 2.79
C ASP A 32 4.69 9.69 2.54
N LEU A 33 3.90 9.69 3.62
CA LEU A 33 2.46 9.81 3.58
C LEU A 33 2.03 11.09 4.28
N LEU A 34 1.12 11.80 3.66
CA LEU A 34 0.46 12.96 4.26
C LEU A 34 -1.02 12.66 4.37
N PHE A 35 -1.55 12.69 5.58
CA PHE A 35 -2.98 12.51 5.83
C PHE A 35 -3.58 13.87 6.14
N VAL A 36 -4.67 14.21 5.48
CA VAL A 36 -5.36 15.50 5.65
C VAL A 36 -6.76 15.22 6.19
N THR A 37 -7.10 15.88 7.29
CA THR A 37 -8.44 15.77 7.88
C THR A 37 -9.38 16.76 7.21
N GLN A 38 -10.45 16.25 6.64
CA GLN A 38 -11.48 17.06 6.02
C GLN A 38 -12.74 17.15 6.86
N ARG A 39 -13.00 16.15 7.69
CA ARG A 39 -14.17 16.09 8.57
C ARG A 39 -13.73 15.67 9.95
N GLY A 40 -14.34 16.27 10.96
CA GLY A 40 -14.03 16.02 12.36
C GLY A 40 -12.98 16.95 12.89
N THR A 41 -12.69 16.81 14.18
CA THR A 41 -11.78 17.72 14.90
C THR A 41 -10.42 17.10 15.17
N CYS A 42 -10.05 16.06 14.44
CA CYS A 42 -8.69 15.53 14.52
C CYS A 42 -7.70 16.56 13.98
N ASP A 43 -6.41 16.34 14.23
CA ASP A 43 -5.39 17.26 13.73
C ASP A 43 -5.54 17.45 12.23
N PRO A 44 -5.27 18.66 11.72
CA PRO A 44 -5.44 18.94 10.28
C PRO A 44 -4.62 18.05 9.38
N THR A 45 -3.40 17.71 9.79
CA THR A 45 -2.52 16.86 9.00
C THR A 45 -1.71 15.94 9.90
N TYR A 46 -1.35 14.78 9.31
CA TYR A 46 -0.42 13.83 9.91
C TYR A 46 0.60 13.43 8.87
N ASN A 47 1.86 13.36 9.25
CA ASN A 47 2.92 12.88 8.37
C ASN A 47 3.45 11.55 8.89
N PHE A 48 3.59 10.59 7.98
CA PHE A 48 4.14 9.27 8.30
C PHE A 48 5.15 8.87 7.25
N SER A 49 6.20 8.17 7.69
CA SER A 49 7.07 7.46 6.77
C SER A 49 6.83 5.97 6.96
N VAL A 50 6.65 5.26 5.87
CA VAL A 50 6.41 3.82 5.89
C VAL A 50 7.39 3.13 4.95
N ASN A 51 7.58 1.84 5.16
CA ASN A 51 8.36 1.00 4.27
C ASN A 51 7.44 -0.03 3.63
N ILE A 52 7.67 -0.29 2.36
CA ILE A 52 6.96 -1.34 1.64
C ILE A 52 8.00 -2.37 1.22
N ASN A 53 7.73 -3.63 1.55
CA ASN A 53 8.59 -4.74 1.18
C ASN A 53 7.72 -5.90 0.72
N ASN A 54 7.85 -6.24 -0.54
CA ASN A 54 7.07 -7.32 -1.16
C ASN A 54 5.57 -7.13 -0.95
N GLY A 55 5.12 -5.89 -1.09
CA GLY A 55 3.71 -5.54 -0.95
C GLY A 55 3.23 -5.36 0.48
N ILE A 56 4.06 -5.57 1.48
CA ILE A 56 3.69 -5.38 2.88
C ILE A 56 4.14 -4.01 3.34
N ILE A 57 3.21 -3.23 3.88
CA ILE A 57 3.49 -1.89 4.38
C ILE A 57 3.71 -1.97 5.88
N THR A 58 4.81 -1.42 6.35
CA THR A 58 5.15 -1.42 7.77
C THR A 58 5.54 -0.03 8.23
N HIS A 59 5.38 0.22 9.52
CA HIS A 59 5.83 1.43 10.16
C HIS A 59 6.75 1.04 11.33
N PRO A 60 7.94 1.62 11.42
CA PRO A 60 8.95 1.15 12.39
C PRO A 60 8.53 1.28 13.86
N ASN A 61 7.68 2.25 14.17
CA ASN A 61 7.33 2.53 15.55
C ASN A 61 5.89 2.16 15.93
N LEU A 62 5.09 1.67 14.99
CA LEU A 62 3.69 1.38 15.25
C LEU A 62 3.44 -0.12 15.18
N VAL A 63 3.28 -0.73 16.34
CA VAL A 63 3.13 -2.18 16.47
C VAL A 63 1.84 -2.67 15.84
N ARG A 64 0.79 -1.88 15.90
CA ARG A 64 -0.52 -2.25 15.36
C ARG A 64 -0.81 -1.55 14.05
N PHE A 65 0.17 -1.52 13.20
CA PHE A 65 0.02 -1.04 11.84
C PHE A 65 -0.01 -2.24 10.91
N ARG A 66 -1.00 -2.29 10.03
CA ARG A 66 -1.11 -3.34 9.02
C ARG A 66 -1.44 -2.71 7.69
N GLY A 67 -0.72 -3.08 6.67
CA GLY A 67 -1.00 -2.58 5.35
C GLY A 67 -0.40 -3.44 4.27
N TYR A 68 -0.98 -3.36 3.08
CA TYR A 68 -0.45 -4.07 1.93
C TYR A 68 -0.83 -3.35 0.64
N VAL A 69 -0.04 -3.63 -0.39
CA VAL A 69 -0.24 -3.10 -1.73
C VAL A 69 -0.30 -4.27 -2.69
N ALA A 70 -1.36 -4.33 -3.48
CA ALA A 70 -1.50 -5.32 -4.53
C ALA A 70 -0.64 -4.93 -5.74
N GLY A 71 -0.41 -5.88 -6.63
CA GLY A 71 0.34 -5.61 -7.86
C GLY A 71 -0.26 -4.51 -8.73
N SER A 72 -1.57 -4.31 -8.63
CA SER A 72 -2.26 -3.23 -9.35
C SER A 72 -2.01 -1.85 -8.76
N GLY A 73 -1.42 -1.77 -7.57
CA GLY A 73 -1.26 -0.54 -6.84
C GLY A 73 -2.34 -0.30 -5.80
N ALA A 74 -3.39 -1.11 -5.76
CA ALA A 74 -4.43 -0.97 -4.75
C ALA A 74 -3.82 -1.17 -3.36
N ALA A 75 -3.99 -0.18 -2.49
CA ALA A 75 -3.37 -0.15 -1.17
C ALA A 75 -4.42 -0.06 -0.09
N ARG A 76 -4.17 -0.75 1.02
CA ARG A 76 -5.00 -0.70 2.22
C ARG A 76 -4.13 -0.73 3.44
N ALA A 77 -4.52 0.03 4.46
CA ALA A 77 -3.81 0.01 5.72
C ALA A 77 -4.75 0.38 6.86
N SER A 78 -4.40 -0.08 8.05
CA SER A 78 -5.08 0.32 9.27
C SER A 78 -4.06 0.45 10.39
N VAL A 79 -4.36 1.30 11.35
CA VAL A 79 -3.49 1.54 12.49
C VAL A 79 -4.34 1.77 13.73
N THR A 80 -3.89 1.22 14.85
CA THR A 80 -4.49 1.46 16.16
C THR A 80 -3.41 1.92 17.12
N VAL A 81 -3.66 3.04 17.79
CA VAL A 81 -2.78 3.58 18.83
C VAL A 81 -3.66 4.02 19.98
N GLN A 82 -3.66 3.23 21.07
CA GLN A 82 -4.49 3.51 22.24
C GLN A 82 -5.97 3.58 21.83
N ASP A 83 -6.64 4.73 22.06
CA ASP A 83 -8.05 4.92 21.73
C ASP A 83 -8.26 5.52 20.35
N LYS A 84 -7.23 5.51 19.51
CA LYS A 84 -7.27 6.06 18.15
C LYS A 84 -7.18 4.94 17.13
N TYR A 85 -7.97 5.05 16.10
CA TYR A 85 -7.98 4.09 15.02
C TYR A 85 -8.14 4.82 13.70
N ALA A 86 -7.45 4.34 12.68
CA ALA A 86 -7.65 4.84 11.33
C ALA A 86 -7.49 3.71 10.32
N SER A 87 -8.25 3.77 9.27
CA SER A 87 -8.09 2.87 8.13
C SER A 87 -8.16 3.69 6.84
N GLY A 88 -7.40 3.27 5.87
CA GLY A 88 -7.35 3.95 4.59
C GLY A 88 -7.23 2.99 3.44
N SER A 89 -7.62 3.47 2.27
CA SER A 89 -7.47 2.73 1.02
C SER A 89 -7.24 3.71 -0.10
N GLY A 90 -6.64 3.22 -1.16
CA GLY A 90 -6.35 4.05 -2.32
C GLY A 90 -5.48 3.32 -3.31
N LYS A 91 -4.67 4.06 -4.01
CA LYS A 91 -3.87 3.49 -5.08
C LYS A 91 -2.51 4.14 -5.16
N LEU A 92 -1.47 3.33 -5.31
CA LEU A 92 -0.13 3.78 -5.62
C LEU A 92 0.13 3.64 -7.11
N SER A 93 0.88 4.56 -7.65
CA SER A 93 1.46 4.47 -8.96
C SER A 93 2.99 4.55 -8.79
N ASN A 94 3.74 4.72 -9.84
CA ASN A 94 5.20 4.62 -9.75
C ASN A 94 5.85 5.31 -8.55
N ASN A 95 5.62 6.59 -8.39
CA ASN A 95 6.29 7.37 -7.35
C ASN A 95 5.31 8.13 -6.46
N ALA A 96 4.02 7.95 -6.65
CA ALA A 96 3.00 8.71 -5.93
C ALA A 96 1.80 7.84 -5.65
N GLY A 97 0.96 8.31 -4.75
CA GLY A 97 -0.30 7.64 -4.44
C GLY A 97 -1.28 8.57 -3.80
N ARG A 98 -2.53 8.13 -3.72
CA ARG A 98 -3.59 8.89 -3.07
C ARG A 98 -4.73 7.97 -2.71
N GLY A 99 -5.51 8.43 -1.75
CA GLY A 99 -6.68 7.68 -1.32
C GLY A 99 -7.45 8.44 -0.27
N THR A 100 -8.28 7.73 0.44
CA THR A 100 -9.11 8.28 1.51
C THR A 100 -8.86 7.51 2.79
N TRP A 101 -9.18 8.14 3.91
CA TRP A 101 -9.07 7.50 5.22
C TRP A 101 -10.23 7.92 6.09
N ARG A 102 -10.49 7.12 7.10
CA ARG A 102 -11.46 7.41 8.14
C ARG A 102 -10.98 6.80 9.45
N GLY A 103 -11.42 7.36 10.54
CA GLY A 103 -11.01 6.86 11.83
C GLY A 103 -11.71 7.59 12.96
N TYR A 104 -11.21 7.36 14.16
CA TYR A 104 -11.71 8.03 15.34
C TYR A 104 -10.58 8.24 16.35
N SER A 105 -10.78 9.25 17.19
CA SER A 105 -9.92 9.54 18.33
C SER A 105 -10.85 9.67 19.52
N GLY A 106 -10.87 8.69 20.41
CA GLY A 106 -11.89 8.59 21.44
C GLY A 106 -13.28 8.48 20.82
N THR A 107 -14.14 9.44 21.08
CA THR A 107 -15.49 9.45 20.50
C THR A 107 -15.61 10.31 19.24
N THR A 108 -14.55 11.00 18.85
CA THR A 108 -14.56 11.89 17.70
C THR A 108 -14.27 11.11 16.42
N ARG A 109 -15.15 11.26 15.44
CA ARG A 109 -14.95 10.61 14.14
C ARG A 109 -14.36 11.61 13.16
N CYS A 110 -13.38 11.15 12.40
CA CYS A 110 -12.68 11.97 11.43
C CYS A 110 -12.53 11.22 10.11
N SER A 111 -12.37 11.98 9.04
CA SER A 111 -12.10 11.41 7.74
C SER A 111 -11.43 12.44 6.85
N GLY A 112 -10.85 11.97 5.77
CA GLY A 112 -10.18 12.84 4.83
C GLY A 112 -9.51 12.06 3.71
N TYR A 113 -8.46 12.65 3.16
CA TYR A 113 -7.69 12.00 2.11
C TYR A 113 -6.23 11.86 2.54
N TRP A 114 -5.52 11.06 1.80
CA TRP A 114 -4.07 10.93 1.98
C TRP A 114 -3.37 10.96 0.62
N THR A 115 -2.15 11.42 0.65
CA THR A 115 -1.25 11.36 -0.50
C THR A 115 0.02 10.65 -0.09
N ALA A 116 0.67 10.05 -1.06
CA ALA A 116 1.93 9.34 -0.84
C ALA A 116 2.94 9.75 -1.90
N GLN A 117 4.20 9.78 -1.48
CA GLN A 117 5.30 10.06 -2.37
C GLN A 117 6.45 9.13 -2.05
N ARG A 118 7.01 8.50 -3.07
CA ARG A 118 8.16 7.63 -2.89
C ARG A 118 9.41 8.47 -2.66
N ASN A 119 10.21 8.05 -1.71
CA ASN A 119 11.50 8.69 -1.44
C ASN A 119 12.58 8.25 -2.43
#